data_1a4ccb6ae9458fbf2830c1fdb8582708
#
_entry.id   1a4ccb6ae9458fbf2830c1fdb8582708
#
_cell.length_a   1.000
_cell.length_b   1.000
_cell.length_c   1.000
_cell.angle_alpha   90.00
_cell.angle_beta   90.00
_cell.angle_gamma   90.00
#
_symmetry.space_group_name_H-M   'P 1'
#
loop_
_entity.id
_entity.type
_entity.pdbx_description
1 polymer ?
#
loop_
_entity_poly.entity_id
_entity_poly.type
_entity_poly.pdbx_seq_one_letter_code
_entity_poly.pdbx_strand_id
1 'polypeptide(L)'
;MADLVSSQVLQKTLDELRNITRIDLCVTNTDGVLLVTTFPETAIDAESIRSFVLSAADSQIVQEYHYFKVYDNQNVEYILISKGSSDDAYMIGKVAVCEIQNLIIAYKERLDKNNFIQNLLLDNLLLVDVYNRAKKLRIDTDVRRVVYMVETKLEKDISAQETVTVSYTHLRAH
;
A
#
# COMPACT_ATOMS: atom_id res chain seq x y z
N MET A 1 -11.19 -9.00 -3.66
CA MET A 1 -10.08 -8.26 -4.26
C MET A 1 -8.96 -8.27 -3.23
N ALA A 2 -7.74 -8.63 -3.60
CA ALA A 2 -6.64 -8.54 -2.63
C ALA A 2 -6.32 -7.07 -2.42
N ASP A 3 -6.24 -6.62 -1.17
CA ASP A 3 -5.89 -5.25 -0.85
C ASP A 3 -4.49 -4.93 -1.40
N LEU A 4 -4.35 -3.80 -2.08
CA LEU A 4 -3.09 -3.39 -2.72
C LEU A 4 -1.98 -3.18 -1.68
N VAL A 5 -2.34 -2.66 -0.51
CA VAL A 5 -1.46 -2.50 0.66
C VAL A 5 -2.00 -3.36 1.78
N SER A 6 -1.14 -4.10 2.49
CA SER A 6 -1.62 -4.96 3.58
C SER A 6 -2.26 -4.16 4.71
N SER A 7 -3.38 -4.66 5.25
CA SER A 7 -4.11 -4.03 6.35
C SER A 7 -3.21 -3.81 7.58
N GLN A 8 -2.23 -4.68 7.81
CA GLN A 8 -1.27 -4.52 8.91
C GLN A 8 -0.40 -3.26 8.76
N VAL A 9 0.06 -2.96 7.54
CA VAL A 9 0.86 -1.75 7.27
C VAL A 9 -0.01 -0.51 7.35
N LEU A 10 -1.22 -0.54 6.78
CA LEU A 10 -2.17 0.56 6.89
C LEU A 10 -2.50 0.85 8.36
N GLN A 11 -2.80 -0.18 9.17
CA GLN A 11 -3.11 0.00 10.58
C GLN A 11 -1.95 0.65 11.34
N LYS A 12 -0.72 0.13 11.15
CA LYS A 12 0.47 0.69 11.77
C LYS A 12 0.65 2.17 11.41
N THR A 13 0.48 2.53 10.15
CA THR A 13 0.59 3.93 9.68
C THR A 13 -0.44 4.82 10.34
N LEU A 14 -1.71 4.38 10.44
CA LEU A 14 -2.75 5.16 11.11
C LEU A 14 -2.49 5.30 12.60
N ASP A 15 -2.02 4.25 13.28
CA ASP A 15 -1.68 4.28 14.70
C ASP A 15 -0.53 5.26 14.99
N GLU A 16 0.50 5.28 14.13
CA GLU A 16 1.60 6.23 14.22
C GLU A 16 1.12 7.68 14.01
N LEU A 17 0.31 7.94 13.00
CA LEU A 17 -0.28 9.26 12.77
C LEU A 17 -1.15 9.70 13.95
N ARG A 18 -2.02 8.83 14.46
CA ARG A 18 -2.85 9.10 15.63
C ARG A 18 -2.01 9.42 16.87
N ASN A 19 -0.94 8.67 17.11
CA ASN A 19 -0.05 8.90 18.27
C ASN A 19 0.59 10.28 18.24
N ILE A 20 0.93 10.80 17.07
CA ILE A 20 1.54 12.12 16.88
C ILE A 20 0.48 13.23 16.94
N THR A 21 -0.63 13.05 16.24
CA THR A 21 -1.59 14.13 15.94
C THR A 21 -2.78 14.16 16.87
N ARG A 22 -3.09 13.05 17.54
CA ARG A 22 -4.31 12.82 18.36
C ARG A 22 -5.60 12.87 17.53
N ILE A 23 -5.52 12.85 16.20
CA ILE A 23 -6.67 12.74 15.30
C ILE A 23 -6.93 11.27 15.00
N ASP A 24 -8.16 10.84 15.19
CA ASP A 24 -8.60 9.51 14.84
C ASP A 24 -8.84 9.36 13.35
N LEU A 25 -8.37 8.25 12.78
CA LEU A 25 -8.39 7.97 11.35
C LEU A 25 -8.96 6.58 11.09
N CYS A 26 -9.61 6.41 9.94
CA CYS A 26 -9.92 5.09 9.40
C CYS A 26 -9.80 5.05 7.88
N VAL A 27 -9.65 3.85 7.33
CA VAL A 27 -9.61 3.59 5.89
C VAL A 27 -10.63 2.52 5.56
N THR A 28 -11.41 2.78 4.50
CA THR A 28 -12.36 1.84 3.92
C THR A 28 -12.02 1.60 2.45
N ASN A 29 -12.54 0.51 1.89
CA ASN A 29 -12.58 0.36 0.45
C ASN A 29 -13.73 1.22 -0.17
N THR A 30 -13.83 1.21 -1.48
CA THR A 30 -14.86 1.96 -2.23
C THR A 30 -16.29 1.44 -2.01
N ASP A 31 -16.45 0.22 -1.52
CA ASP A 31 -17.75 -0.37 -1.17
C ASP A 31 -18.21 0.00 0.25
N GLY A 32 -17.36 0.68 1.02
CA GLY A 32 -17.62 1.06 2.40
C GLY A 32 -17.26 -0.03 3.42
N VAL A 33 -16.50 -1.06 3.01
CA VAL A 33 -15.98 -2.06 3.94
C VAL A 33 -14.79 -1.48 4.68
N LEU A 34 -14.85 -1.52 6.01
CA LEU A 34 -13.75 -1.05 6.87
C LEU A 34 -12.54 -1.96 6.73
N LEU A 35 -11.38 -1.37 6.44
CA LEU A 35 -10.10 -2.07 6.36
C LEU A 35 -9.30 -1.91 7.65
N VAL A 36 -9.15 -0.68 8.12
CA VAL A 36 -8.39 -0.33 9.33
C VAL A 36 -8.99 0.89 10.02
N THR A 37 -8.90 0.95 11.35
CA THR A 37 -9.43 2.07 12.13
C THR A 37 -8.67 2.29 13.42
N THR A 38 -8.61 3.53 13.90
CA THR A 38 -8.09 3.91 15.20
C THR A 38 -9.19 4.25 16.22
N PHE A 39 -10.48 4.15 15.84
CA PHE A 39 -11.64 4.42 16.67
C PHE A 39 -12.76 3.38 16.48
N PRO A 40 -13.76 3.26 17.37
CA PRO A 40 -14.84 2.28 17.26
C PRO A 40 -15.67 2.44 15.97
N GLU A 41 -16.00 1.32 15.34
CA GLU A 41 -16.61 1.20 14.00
C GLU A 41 -18.02 1.78 13.84
N THR A 42 -18.73 2.06 14.93
CA THR A 42 -20.17 2.33 14.92
C THR A 42 -20.59 3.64 14.23
N ALA A 43 -19.64 4.42 13.74
CA ALA A 43 -19.89 5.79 13.27
C ALA A 43 -19.84 5.96 11.75
N ILE A 44 -19.57 4.89 10.97
CA ILE A 44 -19.32 5.01 9.53
C ILE A 44 -20.42 4.28 8.75
N ASP A 45 -21.15 5.05 7.92
CA ASP A 45 -22.18 4.52 7.06
C ASP A 45 -21.66 4.19 5.67
N ALA A 46 -21.80 2.93 5.26
CA ALA A 46 -21.35 2.45 3.95
C ALA A 46 -22.09 3.13 2.77
N GLU A 47 -23.34 3.57 2.94
CA GLU A 47 -24.09 4.26 1.90
C GLU A 47 -23.52 5.66 1.65
N SER A 48 -23.17 6.38 2.70
CA SER A 48 -22.49 7.68 2.63
C SER A 48 -21.15 7.56 1.90
N ILE A 49 -20.39 6.48 2.14
CA ILE A 49 -19.10 6.24 1.45
C ILE A 49 -19.33 6.02 -0.04
N ARG A 50 -20.25 5.14 -0.43
CA ARG A 50 -20.55 4.87 -1.84
C ARG A 50 -21.02 6.14 -2.58
N SER A 51 -21.88 6.94 -1.93
CA SER A 51 -22.34 8.22 -2.47
C SER A 51 -21.15 9.18 -2.69
N PHE A 52 -20.24 9.26 -1.71
CA PHE A 52 -19.03 10.08 -1.83
C PHE A 52 -18.09 9.59 -2.94
N VAL A 53 -17.89 8.28 -3.09
CA VAL A 53 -17.07 7.70 -4.18
C VAL A 53 -17.57 8.16 -5.55
N LEU A 54 -18.89 8.20 -5.76
CA LEU A 54 -19.52 8.63 -7.01
C LEU A 54 -19.52 10.15 -7.22
N SER A 55 -19.29 10.93 -6.17
CA SER A 55 -19.26 12.39 -6.26
C SER A 55 -18.04 12.88 -7.04
N ALA A 56 -18.07 14.11 -7.59
CA ALA A 56 -16.92 14.74 -8.23
C ALA A 56 -15.91 15.33 -7.23
N ALA A 57 -16.25 15.37 -5.93
CA ALA A 57 -15.41 15.97 -4.91
C ALA A 57 -14.28 15.03 -4.47
N ASP A 58 -13.07 15.55 -4.27
CA ASP A 58 -11.94 14.81 -3.72
C ASP A 58 -11.97 14.72 -2.18
N SER A 59 -12.69 15.63 -1.55
CA SER A 59 -12.95 15.64 -0.12
C SER A 59 -14.32 16.19 0.19
N GLN A 60 -14.92 15.72 1.28
CA GLN A 60 -16.24 16.14 1.75
C GLN A 60 -16.31 16.06 3.26
N ILE A 61 -17.07 16.96 3.88
CA ILE A 61 -17.43 16.87 5.30
C ILE A 61 -18.82 16.28 5.40
N VAL A 62 -18.93 15.21 6.18
CA VAL A 62 -20.22 14.58 6.52
C VAL A 62 -20.29 14.50 8.03
N GLN A 63 -21.20 15.26 8.65
CA GLN A 63 -21.32 15.40 10.11
C GLN A 63 -20.00 15.88 10.75
N GLU A 64 -19.37 15.03 11.55
CA GLU A 64 -18.10 15.30 12.24
C GLU A 64 -16.90 14.63 11.57
N TYR A 65 -17.03 14.19 10.32
CA TYR A 65 -16.00 13.43 9.62
C TYR A 65 -15.61 14.10 8.32
N HIS A 66 -14.31 14.18 8.05
CA HIS A 66 -13.78 14.53 6.75
C HIS A 66 -13.48 13.25 5.96
N TYR A 67 -14.07 13.13 4.80
CA TYR A 67 -13.88 12.05 3.85
C TYR A 67 -12.91 12.49 2.77
N PHE A 68 -11.97 11.64 2.39
CA PHE A 68 -10.98 11.91 1.35
C PHE A 68 -10.86 10.70 0.42
N LYS A 69 -10.77 10.97 -0.87
CA LYS A 69 -10.43 9.95 -1.85
C LYS A 69 -8.93 9.73 -1.89
N VAL A 70 -8.52 8.47 -1.81
CA VAL A 70 -7.14 8.04 -2.00
C VAL A 70 -7.06 7.39 -3.37
N TYR A 71 -6.27 7.96 -4.25
CA TYR A 71 -6.15 7.52 -5.62
C TYR A 71 -4.97 6.60 -5.83
N ASP A 72 -5.20 5.58 -6.66
CA ASP A 72 -4.18 4.84 -7.36
C ASP A 72 -4.21 5.22 -8.83
N ASN A 73 -3.27 6.05 -9.29
CA ASN A 73 -3.32 6.75 -10.57
C ASN A 73 -4.61 7.56 -10.73
N GLN A 74 -5.56 7.09 -11.56
CA GLN A 74 -6.84 7.75 -11.82
C GLN A 74 -8.03 7.08 -11.12
N ASN A 75 -7.83 5.95 -10.46
CA ASN A 75 -8.88 5.20 -9.81
C ASN A 75 -8.88 5.48 -8.31
N VAL A 76 -10.07 5.63 -7.73
CA VAL A 76 -10.24 5.69 -6.27
C VAL A 76 -10.00 4.28 -5.73
N GLU A 77 -9.00 4.12 -4.88
CA GLU A 77 -8.64 2.82 -4.27
C GLU A 77 -9.19 2.69 -2.86
N TYR A 78 -9.02 3.75 -2.05
CA TYR A 78 -9.50 3.79 -0.67
C TYR A 78 -10.23 5.09 -0.39
N ILE A 79 -11.04 5.07 0.67
CA ILE A 79 -11.58 6.27 1.31
C ILE A 79 -10.93 6.38 2.69
N LEU A 80 -10.22 7.48 2.91
CA LEU A 80 -9.72 7.86 4.22
C LEU A 80 -10.74 8.75 4.91
N ILE A 81 -10.95 8.52 6.19
CA ILE A 81 -11.87 9.32 7.02
C ILE A 81 -11.10 9.79 8.25
N SER A 82 -11.09 11.09 8.51
CA SER A 82 -10.59 11.67 9.76
C SER A 82 -11.74 12.16 10.61
N LYS A 83 -11.66 11.88 11.93
CA LYS A 83 -12.67 12.29 12.88
C LYS A 83 -12.37 13.69 13.41
N GLY A 84 -13.39 14.55 13.38
CA GLY A 84 -13.35 15.94 13.82
C GLY A 84 -13.74 16.90 12.69
N SER A 85 -14.36 18.02 13.07
CA SER A 85 -14.75 19.08 12.14
C SER A 85 -13.74 20.23 12.08
N SER A 86 -12.60 20.10 12.76
CA SER A 86 -11.56 21.13 12.82
C SER A 86 -10.69 21.15 11.57
N ASP A 87 -10.08 22.30 11.30
CA ASP A 87 -9.09 22.46 10.23
C ASP A 87 -7.90 21.51 10.44
N ASP A 88 -7.53 21.19 11.69
CA ASP A 88 -6.49 20.23 12.00
C ASP A 88 -6.86 18.81 11.53
N ALA A 89 -8.12 18.37 11.75
CA ALA A 89 -8.59 17.07 11.25
C ALA A 89 -8.56 17.01 9.72
N TYR A 90 -8.89 18.09 9.04
CA TYR A 90 -8.76 18.19 7.58
C TYR A 90 -7.30 18.09 7.14
N MET A 91 -6.40 18.87 7.74
CA MET A 91 -4.98 18.89 7.39
C MET A 91 -4.32 17.53 7.62
N ILE A 92 -4.59 16.89 8.75
CA ILE A 92 -4.06 15.55 9.07
C ILE A 92 -4.65 14.51 8.12
N GLY A 93 -5.92 14.61 7.75
CA GLY A 93 -6.52 13.76 6.73
C GLY A 93 -5.77 13.87 5.38
N LYS A 94 -5.42 15.09 4.95
CA LYS A 94 -4.62 15.32 3.73
C LYS A 94 -3.21 14.72 3.82
N VAL A 95 -2.55 14.84 4.97
CA VAL A 95 -1.24 14.21 5.21
C VAL A 95 -1.35 12.68 5.14
N ALA A 96 -2.37 12.11 5.78
CA ALA A 96 -2.62 10.68 5.75
C ALA A 96 -2.91 10.16 4.32
N VAL A 97 -3.68 10.90 3.51
CA VAL A 97 -3.87 10.59 2.08
C VAL A 97 -2.54 10.51 1.35
N CYS A 98 -1.67 11.51 1.52
CA CYS A 98 -0.37 11.55 0.88
C CYS A 98 0.50 10.35 1.29
N GLU A 99 0.50 10.00 2.58
CA GLU A 99 1.25 8.84 3.10
C GLU A 99 0.73 7.52 2.54
N ILE A 100 -0.59 7.31 2.51
CA ILE A 100 -1.16 6.09 1.93
C ILE A 100 -0.88 6.00 0.42
N GLN A 101 -0.91 7.10 -0.32
CA GLN A 101 -0.53 7.13 -1.73
C GLN A 101 0.93 6.73 -1.93
N ASN A 102 1.84 7.19 -1.08
CA ASN A 102 3.25 6.78 -1.10
C ASN A 102 3.40 5.27 -0.82
N LEU A 103 2.63 4.73 0.13
CA LEU A 103 2.59 3.29 0.38
C LEU A 103 2.11 2.51 -0.85
N ILE A 104 1.04 2.95 -1.52
CA ILE A 104 0.54 2.32 -2.74
C ILE A 104 1.65 2.25 -3.80
N ILE A 105 2.35 3.35 -4.05
CA ILE A 105 3.44 3.42 -5.01
C ILE A 105 4.57 2.44 -4.63
N ALA A 106 5.00 2.45 -3.36
CA ALA A 106 6.07 1.59 -2.87
C ALA A 106 5.72 0.08 -2.99
N TYR A 107 4.47 -0.29 -2.68
CA TYR A 107 4.00 -1.67 -2.82
C TYR A 107 3.95 -2.11 -4.29
N LYS A 108 3.49 -1.24 -5.19
CA LYS A 108 3.50 -1.52 -6.63
C LYS A 108 4.91 -1.71 -7.18
N GLU A 109 5.84 -0.83 -6.83
CA GLU A 109 7.25 -0.97 -7.24
C GLU A 109 7.85 -2.29 -6.73
N ARG A 110 7.52 -2.70 -5.51
CA ARG A 110 7.96 -3.98 -4.95
C ARG A 110 7.38 -5.17 -5.72
N LEU A 111 6.08 -5.14 -6.04
CA LEU A 111 5.43 -6.18 -6.83
C LEU A 111 6.03 -6.27 -8.24
N ASP A 112 6.28 -5.13 -8.89
CA ASP A 112 6.89 -5.08 -10.21
C ASP A 112 8.31 -5.69 -10.21
N LYS A 113 9.12 -5.43 -9.18
CA LYS A 113 10.45 -6.05 -9.04
C LYS A 113 10.36 -7.55 -8.84
N ASN A 114 9.46 -8.02 -7.98
CA ASN A 114 9.26 -9.45 -7.73
C ASN A 114 8.80 -10.17 -9.01
N ASN A 115 7.82 -9.61 -9.71
CA ASN A 115 7.33 -10.14 -10.98
C ASN A 115 8.42 -10.16 -12.06
N PHE A 116 9.27 -9.12 -12.11
CA PHE A 116 10.40 -9.08 -13.03
C PHE A 116 11.39 -10.22 -12.75
N ILE A 117 11.81 -10.39 -11.49
CA ILE A 117 12.75 -11.45 -11.10
C ILE A 117 12.15 -12.83 -11.35
N GLN A 118 10.88 -13.04 -11.01
CA GLN A 118 10.21 -14.31 -11.28
C GLN A 118 10.19 -14.65 -12.77
N ASN A 119 9.81 -13.70 -13.63
CA ASN A 119 9.79 -13.92 -15.07
C ASN A 119 11.20 -14.09 -15.65
N LEU A 120 12.22 -13.43 -15.08
CA LEU A 120 13.62 -13.62 -15.46
C LEU A 120 14.09 -15.06 -15.14
N LEU A 121 13.75 -15.58 -13.95
CA LEU A 121 14.11 -16.94 -13.52
C LEU A 121 13.39 -18.03 -14.32
N LEU A 122 12.18 -17.75 -14.82
CA LEU A 122 11.38 -18.66 -15.64
C LEU A 122 11.71 -18.57 -17.14
N ASP A 123 12.71 -17.76 -17.54
CA ASP A 123 13.09 -17.49 -18.94
C ASP A 123 11.94 -16.99 -19.83
N ASN A 124 10.99 -16.27 -19.20
CA ASN A 124 9.81 -15.71 -19.87
C ASN A 124 10.04 -14.33 -20.50
N LEU A 125 11.27 -13.79 -20.47
CA LEU A 125 11.59 -12.45 -20.95
C LEU A 125 12.59 -12.51 -22.12
N LEU A 126 12.33 -11.72 -23.15
CA LEU A 126 13.31 -11.47 -24.19
C LEU A 126 14.47 -10.63 -23.64
N LEU A 127 15.68 -10.82 -24.13
CA LEU A 127 16.89 -10.13 -23.65
C LEU A 127 16.74 -8.59 -23.67
N VAL A 128 16.08 -8.04 -24.70
CA VAL A 128 15.78 -6.61 -24.83
C VAL A 128 14.84 -6.15 -23.71
N ASP A 129 13.84 -6.96 -23.37
CA ASP A 129 12.89 -6.65 -22.30
C ASP A 129 13.54 -6.73 -20.93
N VAL A 130 14.46 -7.69 -20.73
CA VAL A 130 15.25 -7.79 -19.49
C VAL A 130 16.00 -6.50 -19.24
N TYR A 131 16.73 -5.99 -20.24
CA TYR A 131 17.50 -4.74 -20.10
C TYR A 131 16.60 -3.53 -19.83
N ASN A 132 15.54 -3.36 -20.62
CA ASN A 132 14.63 -2.22 -20.49
C ASN A 132 13.88 -2.21 -19.15
N ARG A 133 13.38 -3.37 -18.69
CA ARG A 133 12.69 -3.49 -17.39
C ARG A 133 13.65 -3.32 -16.21
N ALA A 134 14.85 -3.91 -16.28
CA ALA A 134 15.87 -3.72 -15.25
C ALA A 134 16.20 -2.24 -15.06
N LYS A 135 16.40 -1.49 -16.15
CA LYS A 135 16.65 -0.05 -16.12
C LYS A 135 15.49 0.73 -15.49
N LYS A 136 14.24 0.42 -15.88
CA LYS A 136 13.03 1.04 -15.30
C LYS A 136 12.92 0.77 -13.80
N LEU A 137 13.21 -0.45 -13.38
CA LEU A 137 13.14 -0.87 -11.98
C LEU A 137 14.40 -0.49 -11.17
N ARG A 138 15.33 0.24 -11.77
CA ARG A 138 16.61 0.65 -11.16
C ARG A 138 17.42 -0.54 -10.64
N ILE A 139 17.38 -1.64 -11.40
CA ILE A 139 18.19 -2.84 -11.13
C ILE A 139 19.47 -2.71 -11.92
N ASP A 140 20.61 -2.70 -11.24
CA ASP A 140 21.91 -2.63 -11.87
C ASP A 140 22.18 -3.91 -12.68
N THR A 141 22.48 -3.77 -13.98
CA THR A 141 22.70 -4.89 -14.89
C THR A 141 24.17 -5.29 -14.99
N ASP A 142 25.09 -4.43 -14.54
CA ASP A 142 26.54 -4.63 -14.71
C ASP A 142 27.21 -5.33 -13.51
N VAL A 143 26.43 -5.72 -12.52
CA VAL A 143 26.93 -6.44 -11.34
C VAL A 143 26.77 -7.94 -11.50
N ARG A 144 27.79 -8.69 -11.06
CA ARG A 144 27.70 -10.13 -10.93
C ARG A 144 26.72 -10.48 -9.82
N ARG A 145 25.79 -11.39 -10.11
CA ARG A 145 24.81 -11.91 -9.13
C ARG A 145 24.97 -13.40 -8.95
N VAL A 146 24.74 -13.85 -7.73
CA VAL A 146 24.66 -15.27 -7.40
C VAL A 146 23.21 -15.56 -7.03
N VAL A 147 22.66 -16.61 -7.60
CA VAL A 147 21.32 -17.11 -7.28
C VAL A 147 21.50 -18.30 -6.34
N TYR A 148 20.88 -18.21 -5.17
CA TYR A 148 20.78 -19.34 -4.24
C TYR A 148 19.36 -19.90 -4.30
N MET A 149 19.26 -21.23 -4.45
CA MET A 149 17.99 -21.93 -4.31
C MET A 149 17.97 -22.58 -2.93
N VAL A 150 17.01 -22.20 -2.10
CA VAL A 150 16.83 -22.78 -0.77
C VAL A 150 15.54 -23.57 -0.76
N GLU A 151 15.65 -24.89 -0.57
CA GLU A 151 14.50 -25.74 -0.36
C GLU A 151 14.12 -25.69 1.12
N THR A 152 12.94 -25.17 1.42
CA THR A 152 12.38 -25.15 2.77
C THR A 152 11.36 -26.29 2.91
N LYS A 153 11.50 -27.12 3.96
CA LYS A 153 10.42 -28.04 4.34
C LYS A 153 9.29 -27.20 4.92
N LEU A 154 8.15 -27.16 4.22
CA LEU A 154 6.92 -26.52 4.70
C LEU A 154 6.45 -27.21 5.98
N GLU A 155 6.73 -26.63 7.13
CA GLU A 155 5.85 -26.80 8.30
C GLU A 155 4.61 -25.93 8.04
N LYS A 156 3.44 -26.48 8.30
CA LYS A 156 2.13 -26.12 7.75
C LYS A 156 1.59 -24.69 7.97
N ASP A 157 2.33 -23.73 8.51
CA ASP A 157 1.77 -22.43 8.93
C ASP A 157 2.53 -21.15 8.50
N ILE A 158 3.52 -21.26 7.60
CA ILE A 158 4.21 -20.05 7.11
C ILE A 158 4.07 -20.00 5.59
N SER A 159 3.43 -18.95 5.07
CA SER A 159 3.27 -18.78 3.63
C SER A 159 4.65 -18.69 2.97
N ALA A 160 4.88 -19.46 1.92
CA ALA A 160 6.14 -19.49 1.17
C ALA A 160 6.60 -18.13 0.63
N GLN A 161 5.72 -17.13 0.62
CA GLN A 161 6.02 -15.76 0.22
C GLN A 161 6.83 -14.96 1.24
N GLU A 162 6.76 -15.29 2.53
CA GLU A 162 7.55 -14.58 3.56
C GLU A 162 9.02 -15.02 3.59
N THR A 163 9.31 -16.25 3.19
CA THR A 163 10.66 -16.81 3.22
C THR A 163 11.58 -16.27 2.12
N VAL A 164 11.02 -15.83 0.99
CA VAL A 164 11.80 -15.31 -0.15
C VAL A 164 12.22 -13.85 0.03
N THR A 165 11.69 -13.14 1.01
CA THR A 165 11.93 -11.69 1.21
C THR A 165 13.28 -11.36 1.86
N VAL A 166 14.07 -12.33 2.32
CA VAL A 166 15.20 -12.10 3.23
C VAL A 166 16.57 -11.88 2.56
N SER A 167 16.73 -11.95 1.24
CA SER A 167 18.08 -12.03 0.67
C SER A 167 18.45 -11.00 -0.39
N TYR A 168 18.14 -9.72 -0.18
CA TYR A 168 18.81 -8.64 -0.90
C TYR A 168 19.65 -7.74 0.01
N THR A 169 20.40 -8.30 0.95
CA THR A 169 21.42 -7.56 1.67
C THR A 169 22.72 -7.56 0.87
N HIS A 170 23.24 -6.35 0.64
CA HIS A 170 24.52 -6.04 0.05
C HIS A 170 25.65 -6.96 0.53
N LEU A 171 26.13 -7.84 -0.32
CA LEU A 171 27.52 -8.29 -0.26
C LEU A 171 28.35 -7.31 -1.11
N ARG A 172 28.83 -6.23 -0.50
CA ARG A 172 30.01 -5.53 -0.96
C ARG A 172 31.20 -6.44 -0.65
N ALA A 173 31.71 -7.14 -1.64
CA ALA A 173 33.04 -7.73 -1.55
C ALA A 173 34.06 -6.62 -1.80
N HIS A 174 34.93 -6.43 -0.85
CA HIS A 174 36.21 -5.70 -1.01
C HIS A 174 37.13 -6.45 -1.95
#